data_739821aaa3b6db00fa806db75ab7efab
#
_entry.id   739821aaa3b6db00fa806db75ab7efab
#
_cell.length_a   1.000
_cell.length_b   1.000
_cell.length_c   1.000
_cell.angle_alpha   90.00
_cell.angle_beta   90.00
_cell.angle_gamma   90.00
#
_symmetry.space_group_name_H-M   'P 1'
#
loop_
_entity.id
_entity.type
_entity.pdbx_description
1 polymer ?
#
loop_
_entity_poly.entity_id
_entity_poly.type
_entity_poly.pdbx_seq_one_letter_code
_entity_poly.pdbx_strand_id
1 'polypeptide(L)'
;AIDRLMTVPRTRRAGVRVLYISPLKALAADVAKNLEQPLEGIAAQCEAQGLPVPKIAVATRSGDTTAQERRRIASHPPDILVTTPESLYLLLTSKAGRILGTVDTVIVDEIHAVAGTKRGAHLAVSLERLENLVTESRKRDAIDADADEGGDAAVDAGRGDRHMQRIGLSATVNP
;
A
#
# COMPACT_ATOMS: atom_id res chain seq x y z
N ALA A 1 -5.54 0.23 9.33
CA ALA A 1 -5.28 -0.21 7.94
C ALA A 1 -6.10 -1.44 7.57
N ILE A 2 -6.02 -2.57 8.31
CA ILE A 2 -6.73 -3.83 8.00
C ILE A 2 -8.25 -3.62 7.96
N ASP A 3 -8.85 -2.99 8.97
CA ASP A 3 -10.27 -2.66 8.99
C ASP A 3 -10.73 -1.94 7.71
N ARG A 4 -9.95 -0.96 7.24
CA ARG A 4 -10.24 -0.24 6.02
C ARG A 4 -10.15 -1.13 4.76
N LEU A 5 -9.26 -2.12 4.75
CA LEU A 5 -9.18 -3.10 3.66
C LEU A 5 -10.42 -3.99 3.59
N MET A 6 -11.07 -4.23 4.75
CA MET A 6 -12.29 -5.04 4.86
C MET A 6 -13.55 -4.25 4.50
N THR A 7 -13.63 -2.98 4.92
CA THR A 7 -14.85 -2.17 4.84
C THR A 7 -14.97 -1.35 3.56
N VAL A 8 -13.84 -0.96 2.95
CA VAL A 8 -13.83 -0.16 1.72
C VAL A 8 -13.73 -1.07 0.50
N PRO A 9 -14.70 -1.04 -0.41
CA PRO A 9 -14.65 -1.83 -1.65
C PRO A 9 -13.35 -1.59 -2.43
N ARG A 10 -12.89 -2.63 -3.14
CA ARG A 10 -11.76 -2.47 -4.08
C ARG A 10 -12.16 -1.48 -5.18
N THR A 11 -11.25 -0.59 -5.54
CA THR A 11 -11.40 0.23 -6.73
C THR A 11 -11.44 -0.66 -7.98
N ARG A 12 -11.95 -0.14 -9.10
CA ARG A 12 -11.93 -0.85 -10.39
C ARG A 12 -10.53 -1.31 -10.80
N ARG A 13 -9.48 -0.61 -10.38
CA ARG A 13 -8.08 -0.97 -10.64
C ARG A 13 -7.51 -1.84 -9.53
N ALA A 14 -6.93 -2.98 -9.92
CA ALA A 14 -6.14 -3.80 -9.01
C ALA A 14 -4.83 -3.06 -8.67
N GLY A 15 -4.54 -2.89 -7.38
CA GLY A 15 -3.33 -2.22 -6.92
C GLY A 15 -3.12 -2.37 -5.42
N VAL A 16 -1.97 -1.90 -4.97
CA VAL A 16 -1.58 -1.90 -3.56
C VAL A 16 -2.38 -0.82 -2.82
N ARG A 17 -2.99 -1.17 -1.69
CA ARG A 17 -3.74 -0.25 -0.85
C ARG A 17 -2.97 0.19 0.40
N VAL A 18 -2.19 -0.72 0.97
CA VAL A 18 -1.33 -0.43 2.12
C VAL A 18 0.11 -0.70 1.74
N LEU A 19 0.95 0.30 1.88
CA LEU A 19 2.39 0.19 1.67
C LEU A 19 3.09 0.25 3.02
N TYR A 20 3.78 -0.83 3.40
CA TYR A 20 4.58 -0.92 4.61
C TYR A 20 6.07 -0.84 4.25
N ILE A 21 6.77 0.14 4.78
CA ILE A 21 8.18 0.40 4.47
C ILE A 21 9.01 0.13 5.72
N SER A 22 9.83 -0.92 5.66
CA SER A 22 10.80 -1.25 6.70
C SER A 22 12.22 -0.96 6.23
N PRO A 23 13.07 -0.30 7.03
CA PRO A 23 14.45 0.00 6.65
C PRO A 23 15.33 -1.25 6.57
N LEU A 24 14.93 -2.35 7.19
CA LEU A 24 15.67 -3.60 7.23
C LEU A 24 14.91 -4.72 6.51
N LYS A 25 15.60 -5.44 5.62
CA LYS A 25 15.02 -6.56 4.86
C LYS A 25 14.48 -7.68 5.75
N ALA A 26 15.20 -8.01 6.83
CA ALA A 26 14.78 -9.05 7.77
C ALA A 26 13.45 -8.66 8.43
N LEU A 27 13.32 -7.42 8.92
CA LEU A 27 12.09 -6.92 9.50
C LEU A 27 10.93 -6.92 8.49
N ALA A 28 11.20 -6.58 7.24
CA ALA A 28 10.18 -6.62 6.18
C ALA A 28 9.60 -8.04 6.00
N ALA A 29 10.44 -9.07 6.04
CA ALA A 29 10.01 -10.46 5.96
C ALA A 29 9.22 -10.88 7.21
N ASP A 30 9.70 -10.52 8.40
CA ASP A 30 9.04 -10.82 9.67
C ASP A 30 7.66 -10.14 9.78
N VAL A 31 7.54 -8.89 9.35
CA VAL A 31 6.26 -8.17 9.32
C VAL A 31 5.26 -8.88 8.42
N ALA A 32 5.67 -9.29 7.22
CA ALA A 32 4.77 -10.00 6.31
C ALA A 32 4.27 -11.31 6.93
N LYS A 33 5.17 -12.09 7.55
CA LYS A 33 4.83 -13.33 8.25
C LYS A 33 3.93 -13.09 9.47
N ASN A 34 4.22 -12.05 10.26
CA ASN A 34 3.44 -11.71 11.46
C ASN A 34 2.05 -11.17 11.12
N LEU A 35 1.79 -10.75 9.89
CA LEU A 35 0.45 -10.38 9.43
C LEU A 35 -0.41 -11.60 9.06
N GLU A 36 0.17 -12.76 8.77
CA GLU A 36 -0.57 -13.97 8.39
C GLU A 36 -1.52 -14.42 9.51
N GLN A 37 -1.01 -14.58 10.73
CA GLN A 37 -1.80 -15.06 11.87
C GLN A 37 -3.01 -14.16 12.22
N PRO A 38 -2.88 -12.82 12.35
CA PRO A 38 -4.03 -11.95 12.55
C PRO A 38 -5.04 -12.00 11.40
N LEU A 39 -4.59 -12.11 10.15
CA LEU A 39 -5.48 -12.18 9.00
C LEU A 39 -6.25 -13.50 8.96
N GLU A 40 -5.61 -14.63 9.30
CA GLU A 40 -6.26 -15.94 9.46
C GLU A 40 -7.28 -15.91 10.60
N GLY A 41 -6.94 -15.29 11.76
CA GLY A 41 -7.86 -15.13 12.87
C GLY A 41 -9.10 -14.32 12.52
N ILE A 42 -8.94 -13.22 11.77
CA ILE A 42 -10.06 -12.41 11.27
C ILE A 42 -10.92 -13.24 10.30
N ALA A 43 -10.29 -13.96 9.38
CA ALA A 43 -11.00 -14.80 8.41
C ALA A 43 -11.85 -15.87 9.12
N ALA A 44 -11.27 -16.59 10.10
CA ALA A 44 -11.97 -17.59 10.89
C ALA A 44 -13.15 -16.99 11.69
N GLN A 45 -12.97 -15.80 12.26
CA GLN A 45 -14.02 -15.11 13.01
C GLN A 45 -15.18 -14.66 12.09
N CYS A 46 -14.88 -14.16 10.89
CA CYS A 46 -15.89 -13.82 9.90
C CYS A 46 -16.69 -15.06 9.48
N GLU A 47 -16.00 -16.18 9.22
CA GLU A 47 -16.64 -17.44 8.86
C GLU A 47 -17.56 -17.95 9.96
N ALA A 48 -17.10 -17.93 11.23
CA ALA A 48 -17.91 -18.34 12.38
C ALA A 48 -19.17 -17.48 12.58
N GLN A 49 -19.15 -16.23 12.13
CA GLN A 49 -20.28 -15.30 12.21
C GLN A 49 -21.14 -15.27 10.93
N GLY A 50 -20.84 -16.08 9.93
CA GLY A 50 -21.53 -16.06 8.64
C GLY A 50 -21.32 -14.76 7.84
N LEU A 51 -20.24 -14.03 8.13
CA LEU A 51 -19.87 -12.80 7.43
C LEU A 51 -18.98 -13.12 6.21
N PRO A 52 -18.96 -12.25 5.20
CA PRO A 52 -18.03 -12.40 4.08
C PRO A 52 -16.57 -12.45 4.54
N VAL A 53 -15.85 -13.50 4.16
CA VAL A 53 -14.44 -13.68 4.51
C VAL A 53 -13.58 -12.76 3.65
N PRO A 54 -12.82 -11.81 4.22
CA PRO A 54 -11.97 -10.90 3.46
C PRO A 54 -10.75 -11.65 2.91
N LYS A 55 -10.53 -11.54 1.61
CA LYS A 55 -9.30 -12.06 0.96
C LYS A 55 -8.27 -10.93 0.87
N ILE A 56 -7.42 -10.79 1.89
CA ILE A 56 -6.36 -9.80 1.94
C ILE A 56 -5.05 -10.47 1.55
N ALA A 57 -4.48 -10.05 0.43
CA ALA A 57 -3.20 -10.55 -0.07
C ALA A 57 -2.04 -9.69 0.47
N VAL A 58 -1.03 -10.35 1.02
CA VAL A 58 0.22 -9.73 1.48
C VAL A 58 1.37 -10.22 0.61
N ALA A 59 2.28 -9.34 0.23
CA ALA A 59 3.52 -9.73 -0.43
C ALA A 59 4.68 -8.84 0.02
N THR A 60 5.89 -9.38 -0.06
CA THR A 60 7.14 -8.65 0.22
C THR A 60 7.91 -8.40 -1.05
N ARG A 61 8.39 -7.16 -1.23
CA ARG A 61 9.32 -6.80 -2.29
C ARG A 61 10.56 -6.11 -1.71
N SER A 62 11.68 -6.80 -1.80
CA SER A 62 13.00 -6.33 -1.38
C SER A 62 14.03 -6.49 -2.49
N GLY A 63 15.30 -6.19 -2.21
CA GLY A 63 16.40 -6.45 -3.14
C GLY A 63 16.51 -7.92 -3.52
N ASP A 64 16.14 -8.82 -2.62
CA ASP A 64 16.29 -10.28 -2.79
C ASP A 64 15.07 -10.93 -3.49
N THR A 65 14.00 -10.17 -3.72
CA THR A 65 12.82 -10.66 -4.47
C THR A 65 13.23 -11.05 -5.89
N THR A 66 12.91 -12.29 -6.28
CA THR A 66 13.26 -12.82 -7.59
C THR A 66 12.54 -12.09 -8.73
N ALA A 67 13.07 -12.22 -9.95
CA ALA A 67 12.44 -11.62 -11.13
C ALA A 67 11.03 -12.19 -11.38
N GLN A 68 10.80 -13.46 -11.07
CA GLN A 68 9.49 -14.10 -11.20
C GLN A 68 8.49 -13.52 -10.20
N GLU A 69 8.86 -13.39 -8.93
CA GLU A 69 8.02 -12.79 -7.91
C GLU A 69 7.72 -11.30 -8.20
N ARG A 70 8.71 -10.55 -8.69
CA ARG A 70 8.49 -9.15 -9.13
C ARG A 70 7.45 -9.06 -10.25
N ARG A 71 7.48 -9.98 -11.21
CA ARG A 71 6.47 -10.05 -12.28
C ARG A 71 5.10 -10.40 -11.71
N ARG A 72 5.03 -11.37 -10.78
CA ARG A 72 3.79 -11.75 -10.10
C ARG A 72 3.17 -10.58 -9.35
N ILE A 73 3.96 -9.84 -8.56
CA ILE A 73 3.49 -8.64 -7.84
C ILE A 73 2.98 -7.57 -8.83
N ALA A 74 3.62 -7.42 -9.98
CA ALA A 74 3.21 -6.43 -10.97
C ALA A 74 1.93 -6.82 -11.72
N SER A 75 1.69 -8.11 -11.95
CA SER A 75 0.48 -8.62 -12.64
C SER A 75 -0.69 -8.88 -11.69
N HIS A 76 -0.40 -9.27 -10.44
CA HIS A 76 -1.38 -9.53 -9.39
C HIS A 76 -0.96 -8.78 -8.12
N PRO A 77 -1.24 -7.46 -8.06
CA PRO A 77 -0.84 -6.64 -6.93
C PRO A 77 -1.48 -7.12 -5.62
N PRO A 78 -0.71 -7.22 -4.52
CA PRO A 78 -1.25 -7.52 -3.21
C PRO A 78 -2.01 -6.30 -2.64
N ASP A 79 -2.87 -6.52 -1.66
CA ASP A 79 -3.52 -5.43 -0.91
C ASP A 79 -2.51 -4.72 0.01
N ILE A 80 -1.62 -5.50 0.63
CA ILE A 80 -0.52 -5.00 1.48
C ILE A 80 0.81 -5.38 0.83
N LEU A 81 1.61 -4.37 0.52
CA LEU A 81 2.97 -4.56 0.03
C LEU A 81 3.97 -4.13 1.11
N VAL A 82 4.77 -5.07 1.58
CA VAL A 82 5.89 -4.80 2.48
C VAL A 82 7.15 -4.60 1.65
N THR A 83 7.90 -3.51 1.87
CA THR A 83 9.06 -3.17 1.04
C THR A 83 10.15 -2.44 1.83
N THR A 84 11.29 -2.20 1.19
CA THR A 84 12.37 -1.34 1.71
C THR A 84 12.40 0.00 0.97
N PRO A 85 13.01 1.06 1.54
CA PRO A 85 13.15 2.36 0.88
C PRO A 85 13.73 2.28 -0.53
N GLU A 86 14.78 1.48 -0.72
CA GLU A 86 15.45 1.30 -2.00
C GLU A 86 14.54 0.59 -3.02
N SER A 87 13.83 -0.43 -2.57
CA SER A 87 12.91 -1.19 -3.43
C SER A 87 11.69 -0.36 -3.82
N LEU A 88 11.21 0.52 -2.95
CA LEU A 88 10.18 1.51 -3.27
C LEU A 88 10.63 2.43 -4.40
N TYR A 89 11.83 3.00 -4.28
CA TYR A 89 12.38 3.88 -5.32
C TYR A 89 12.46 3.16 -6.68
N LEU A 90 13.03 1.95 -6.70
CA LEU A 90 13.11 1.13 -7.92
C LEU A 90 11.74 0.78 -8.49
N LEU A 91 10.74 0.57 -7.63
CA LEU A 91 9.37 0.32 -8.06
C LEU A 91 8.75 1.55 -8.70
N LEU A 92 8.87 2.71 -8.06
CA LEU A 92 8.35 4.00 -8.56
C LEU A 92 8.95 4.41 -9.91
N THR A 93 10.21 4.06 -10.16
CA THR A 93 10.91 4.38 -11.43
C THR A 93 10.68 3.34 -12.52
N SER A 94 9.95 2.26 -12.23
CA SER A 94 9.67 1.19 -13.18
C SER A 94 8.23 1.25 -13.72
N LYS A 95 7.97 0.56 -14.85
CA LYS A 95 6.59 0.37 -15.36
C LYS A 95 5.65 -0.28 -14.34
N ALA A 96 6.18 -1.07 -13.41
CA ALA A 96 5.41 -1.72 -12.35
C ALA A 96 4.96 -0.73 -11.27
N GLY A 97 5.51 0.47 -11.20
CA GLY A 97 5.11 1.52 -10.25
C GLY A 97 3.62 1.88 -10.29
N ARG A 98 2.95 1.66 -11.43
CA ARG A 98 1.51 1.87 -11.59
C ARG A 98 0.64 1.16 -10.53
N ILE A 99 1.12 0.02 -9.97
CA ILE A 99 0.39 -0.71 -8.92
C ILE A 99 0.28 0.08 -7.61
N LEU A 100 1.09 1.11 -7.43
CA LEU A 100 1.09 1.99 -6.26
C LEU A 100 0.08 3.16 -6.38
N GLY A 101 -0.54 3.35 -7.54
CA GLY A 101 -1.50 4.44 -7.76
C GLY A 101 -2.77 4.36 -6.91
N THR A 102 -3.03 3.21 -6.29
CA THR A 102 -4.19 2.95 -5.42
C THR A 102 -3.85 2.95 -3.93
N VAL A 103 -2.63 3.35 -3.56
CA VAL A 103 -2.21 3.39 -2.15
C VAL A 103 -3.02 4.43 -1.37
N ASP A 104 -3.66 3.95 -0.30
CA ASP A 104 -4.42 4.77 0.64
C ASP A 104 -3.61 5.08 1.91
N THR A 105 -2.75 4.14 2.33
CA THR A 105 -2.02 4.24 3.58
C THR A 105 -0.57 3.81 3.38
N VAL A 106 0.36 4.63 3.87
CA VAL A 106 1.78 4.30 3.97
C VAL A 106 2.18 4.21 5.44
N ILE A 107 2.85 3.13 5.81
CA ILE A 107 3.43 2.94 7.13
C ILE A 107 4.95 2.92 6.95
N VAL A 108 5.64 3.83 7.64
CA VAL A 108 7.11 3.86 7.70
C VAL A 108 7.51 3.38 9.08
N ASP A 109 8.09 2.19 9.10
CA ASP A 109 8.56 1.58 10.33
C ASP A 109 9.99 2.00 10.68
N GLU A 110 10.36 1.91 11.96
CA GLU A 110 11.68 2.27 12.47
C GLU A 110 12.16 3.64 11.95
N ILE A 111 11.28 4.63 11.96
CA ILE A 111 11.56 5.94 11.37
C ILE A 111 12.84 6.56 11.91
N HIS A 112 13.18 6.28 13.18
CA HIS A 112 14.42 6.74 13.81
C HIS A 112 15.70 6.20 13.13
N ALA A 113 15.64 5.02 12.51
CA ALA A 113 16.77 4.43 11.81
C ALA A 113 17.10 5.13 10.47
N VAL A 114 16.15 5.89 9.93
CA VAL A 114 16.32 6.61 8.66
C VAL A 114 16.31 8.13 8.85
N ALA A 115 15.69 8.66 9.91
CA ALA A 115 15.62 10.08 10.18
C ALA A 115 17.03 10.71 10.25
N GLY A 116 17.20 11.87 9.62
CA GLY A 116 18.47 12.59 9.59
C GLY A 116 19.57 11.97 8.71
N THR A 117 19.31 10.86 8.03
CA THR A 117 20.27 10.20 7.13
C THR A 117 20.02 10.53 5.67
N LYS A 118 21.04 10.32 4.79
CA LYS A 118 20.85 10.39 3.33
C LYS A 118 19.77 9.43 2.84
N ARG A 119 19.66 8.26 3.48
CA ARG A 119 18.66 7.25 3.17
C ARG A 119 17.25 7.75 3.50
N GLY A 120 17.09 8.47 4.60
CA GLY A 120 15.83 9.11 4.99
C GLY A 120 15.43 10.24 4.05
N ALA A 121 16.39 11.09 3.63
CA ALA A 121 16.13 12.12 2.62
C ALA A 121 15.67 11.51 1.29
N HIS A 122 16.30 10.42 0.85
CA HIS A 122 15.91 9.68 -0.34
C HIS A 122 14.51 9.06 -0.20
N LEU A 123 14.17 8.52 0.98
CA LEU A 123 12.84 8.01 1.27
C LEU A 123 11.79 9.14 1.22
N ALA A 124 12.08 10.31 1.79
CA ALA A 124 11.18 11.45 1.75
C ALA A 124 10.82 11.84 0.30
N VAL A 125 11.83 11.95 -0.58
CA VAL A 125 11.59 12.21 -2.02
C VAL A 125 10.75 11.11 -2.67
N SER A 126 10.98 9.84 -2.29
CA SER A 126 10.19 8.72 -2.80
C SER A 126 8.73 8.79 -2.35
N LEU A 127 8.47 9.23 -1.12
CA LEU A 127 7.11 9.43 -0.60
C LEU A 127 6.38 10.56 -1.31
N GLU A 128 7.06 11.67 -1.62
CA GLU A 128 6.46 12.76 -2.41
C GLU A 128 6.13 12.30 -3.85
N ARG A 129 7.00 11.50 -4.46
CA ARG A 129 6.72 10.89 -5.78
C ARG A 129 5.53 9.95 -5.73
N LEU A 130 5.41 9.18 -4.65
CA LEU A 130 4.27 8.29 -4.43
C LEU A 130 2.97 9.08 -4.30
N GLU A 131 2.96 10.18 -3.52
CA GLU A 131 1.81 11.06 -3.36
C GLU A 131 1.34 11.61 -4.72
N ASN A 132 2.28 12.10 -5.53
CA ASN A 132 1.98 12.59 -6.88
C ASN A 132 1.38 11.47 -7.76
N LEU A 133 1.96 10.27 -7.72
CA LEU A 133 1.45 9.12 -8.49
C LEU A 133 0.02 8.76 -8.07
N VAL A 134 -0.26 8.71 -6.77
CA VAL A 134 -1.59 8.42 -6.23
C VAL A 134 -2.60 9.50 -6.64
N THR A 135 -2.22 10.77 -6.51
CA THR A 135 -3.06 11.91 -6.89
C THR A 135 -3.42 11.87 -8.38
N GLU A 136 -2.43 11.65 -9.25
CA GLU A 136 -2.65 11.53 -10.70
C GLU A 136 -3.48 10.30 -11.07
N SER A 137 -3.31 9.19 -10.36
CA SER A 137 -4.12 7.99 -10.57
C SER A 137 -5.58 8.24 -10.22
N ARG A 138 -5.85 8.89 -9.08
CA ARG A 138 -7.21 9.24 -8.64
C ARG A 138 -7.91 10.20 -9.59
N LYS A 139 -7.19 11.20 -10.11
CA LYS A 139 -7.74 12.12 -11.13
C LYS A 139 -8.16 11.36 -12.40
N ARG A 140 -7.35 10.42 -12.87
CA ARG A 140 -7.69 9.59 -14.05
C ARG A 140 -8.90 8.71 -13.79
N ASP A 141 -8.96 8.07 -12.60
CA ASP A 141 -10.10 7.23 -12.23
C ASP A 141 -11.41 8.03 -12.16
N ALA A 142 -11.35 9.29 -11.71
CA ALA A 142 -12.49 10.20 -11.69
C ALA A 142 -12.96 10.56 -13.12
N ILE A 143 -12.03 10.89 -14.01
CA ILE A 143 -12.34 11.21 -15.41
C ILE A 143 -12.92 9.99 -16.14
N ASP A 144 -12.34 8.79 -15.93
CA ASP A 144 -12.83 7.54 -16.53
C ASP A 144 -14.24 7.17 -16.00
N ALA A 145 -14.53 7.49 -14.73
CA ALA A 145 -15.86 7.28 -14.14
C ALA A 145 -16.92 8.22 -14.76
N ASP A 146 -16.60 9.50 -14.90
CA ASP A 146 -17.50 10.50 -15.53
C ASP A 146 -17.78 10.17 -17.02
N ALA A 147 -16.85 9.54 -17.71
CA ALA A 147 -17.00 9.15 -19.11
C ALA A 147 -17.91 7.90 -19.31
N ASP A 148 -18.02 7.03 -18.31
CA ASP A 148 -18.78 5.76 -18.35
C ASP A 148 -20.24 5.95 -17.85
N GLU A 149 -20.52 7.03 -17.10
CA GLU A 149 -21.83 7.37 -16.55
C GLU A 149 -22.50 8.49 -17.36
N GLY A 150 -23.06 8.12 -18.50
CA GLY A 150 -24.07 8.95 -19.19
C GLY A 150 -25.40 8.95 -18.45
N GLY A 151 -25.49 9.49 -17.25
CA GLY A 151 -26.73 9.64 -16.51
C GLY A 151 -26.67 9.34 -15.03
N ASP A 152 -26.82 10.39 -14.23
CA ASP A 152 -27.39 10.42 -12.88
C ASP A 152 -26.85 9.43 -11.84
N ALA A 153 -25.65 9.70 -11.30
CA ALA A 153 -25.25 9.13 -10.02
C ALA A 153 -24.39 10.13 -9.23
N ALA A 154 -25.06 10.92 -8.40
CA ALA A 154 -24.45 11.68 -7.31
C ALA A 154 -23.91 10.72 -6.23
N VAL A 155 -22.83 9.98 -6.52
CA VAL A 155 -22.16 9.14 -5.53
C VAL A 155 -20.67 9.39 -5.55
N ASP A 156 -20.24 9.99 -4.44
CA ASP A 156 -18.85 10.08 -3.97
C ASP A 156 -17.98 11.27 -4.42
N ALA A 157 -18.53 12.48 -4.37
CA ALA A 157 -17.75 13.74 -4.42
C ALA A 157 -16.71 13.89 -3.26
N GLY A 158 -16.62 12.92 -2.36
CA GLY A 158 -15.70 12.93 -1.20
C GLY A 158 -14.35 12.26 -1.46
N ARG A 159 -14.09 11.66 -2.61
CA ARG A 159 -12.85 10.89 -2.87
C ARG A 159 -11.72 11.73 -3.48
N GLY A 160 -12.02 12.82 -4.13
CA GLY A 160 -11.02 13.64 -4.85
C GLY A 160 -9.98 14.35 -3.97
N ASP A 161 -10.31 14.62 -2.71
CA ASP A 161 -9.45 15.45 -1.81
C ASP A 161 -8.85 14.67 -0.63
N ARG A 162 -8.87 13.35 -0.64
CA ARG A 162 -8.25 12.55 0.42
C ARG A 162 -6.77 12.35 0.12
N HIS A 163 -5.93 13.02 0.90
CA HIS A 163 -4.50 12.73 0.92
C HIS A 163 -4.22 11.29 1.37
N MET A 164 -3.14 10.72 0.86
CA MET A 164 -2.64 9.43 1.32
C MET A 164 -2.23 9.54 2.78
N GLN A 165 -2.75 8.63 3.64
CA GLN A 165 -2.39 8.61 5.05
C GLN A 165 -0.95 8.14 5.23
N ARG A 166 -0.14 8.91 5.96
CA ARG A 166 1.23 8.56 6.32
C ARG A 166 1.34 8.31 7.82
N ILE A 167 1.88 7.16 8.21
CA ILE A 167 2.05 6.73 9.60
C ILE A 167 3.52 6.42 9.81
N GLY A 168 4.15 7.07 10.77
CA GLY A 168 5.51 6.75 11.22
C GLY A 168 5.46 5.92 12.50
N LEU A 169 6.22 4.83 12.55
CA LEU A 169 6.40 4.00 13.73
C LEU A 169 7.84 4.10 14.21
N SER A 170 8.03 4.21 15.53
CA SER A 170 9.34 4.23 16.15
C SER A 170 9.27 3.53 17.52
N ALA A 171 10.20 2.63 17.78
CA ALA A 171 10.31 1.95 19.08
C ALA A 171 10.90 2.85 20.16
N THR A 172 11.66 3.88 19.76
CA THR A 172 12.31 4.82 20.67
C THR A 172 11.96 6.25 20.27
N VAL A 173 11.02 6.86 20.99
CA VAL A 173 10.90 8.30 21.02
C VAL A 173 11.77 8.76 22.19
N ASN A 174 12.96 9.28 21.91
CA ASN A 174 13.68 10.06 22.91
C ASN A 174 12.89 11.36 23.11
N PRO A 175 12.50 11.69 24.34
CA PRO A 175 11.81 12.93 24.67
C PRO A 175 12.70 14.14 24.39
#